data_830a1b0aaca904a8c1372ae527276b1e
#
_entry.id   830a1b0aaca904a8c1372ae527276b1e
#
_cell.length_a   1.000
_cell.length_b   1.000
_cell.length_c   1.000
_cell.angle_alpha   90.00
_cell.angle_beta   90.00
_cell.angle_gamma   90.00
#
_symmetry.space_group_name_H-M   'P 1'
#
loop_
_entity.id
_entity.type
_entity.pdbx_description
1 polymer ?
#
loop_
_entity_poly.entity_id
_entity_poly.type
_entity_poly.pdbx_seq_one_letter_code
_entity_poly.pdbx_strand_id
1 'polypeptide(L)'
;MLDVKATLSDAEERMEMAAMFLEDQLSHVRAGRANVAILDGIKVNSYGMKVPLNQVATVTTPDARTIAIKPWDKKAIRDIEKAIMDSDVGITPDNNGEVIRLAIPQPTEERRRELTKQCNKIAEKAKVEVRNVRGDIKDKLKKDIKDGLSEDIEKDAENDLQKLHDKFIAKLDKLIEEKTKEIMTV
;
A
#
# COMPACT_ATOMS: atom_id res chain seq x y z
N MET A 1 31.12 21.54 -13.04
CA MET A 1 30.68 22.18 -11.78
C MET A 1 29.95 21.10 -11.02
N LEU A 2 30.47 20.72 -9.86
CA LEU A 2 29.83 19.72 -9.00
C LEU A 2 28.49 20.29 -8.52
N ASP A 3 27.37 19.68 -8.92
CA ASP A 3 26.04 20.21 -8.63
C ASP A 3 25.47 19.53 -7.37
N VAL A 4 25.80 20.11 -6.22
CA VAL A 4 25.33 19.66 -4.90
C VAL A 4 23.79 19.65 -4.84
N LYS A 5 23.12 20.60 -5.49
CA LYS A 5 21.66 20.66 -5.54
C LYS A 5 21.07 19.46 -6.28
N ALA A 6 21.67 19.07 -7.41
CA ALA A 6 21.25 17.89 -8.16
C ALA A 6 21.48 16.61 -7.34
N THR A 7 22.59 16.55 -6.57
CA THR A 7 22.89 15.40 -5.70
C THR A 7 21.90 15.29 -4.53
N LEU A 8 21.48 16.39 -3.91
CA LEU A 8 20.45 16.41 -2.86
C LEU A 8 19.05 16.12 -3.43
N SER A 9 18.76 16.60 -4.64
CA SER A 9 17.49 16.27 -5.34
C SER A 9 17.40 14.77 -5.65
N ASP A 10 18.49 14.14 -6.12
CA ASP A 10 18.56 12.69 -6.32
C ASP A 10 18.32 11.92 -5.01
N ALA A 11 18.91 12.39 -3.90
CA ALA A 11 18.65 11.81 -2.58
C ALA A 11 17.19 11.89 -2.17
N GLU A 12 16.55 13.06 -2.35
CA GLU A 12 15.13 13.25 -2.02
C GLU A 12 14.25 12.35 -2.88
N GLU A 13 14.50 12.26 -4.17
CA GLU A 13 13.74 11.42 -5.10
C GLU A 13 13.85 9.92 -4.75
N ARG A 14 15.05 9.43 -4.45
CA ARG A 14 15.28 8.04 -4.03
C ARG A 14 14.64 7.73 -2.68
N MET A 15 14.67 8.65 -1.71
CA MET A 15 13.99 8.50 -0.41
C MET A 15 12.47 8.54 -0.56
N GLU A 16 11.93 9.38 -1.46
CA GLU A 16 10.51 9.41 -1.76
C GLU A 16 10.05 8.10 -2.41
N MET A 17 10.83 7.52 -3.33
CA MET A 17 10.53 6.21 -3.90
C MET A 17 10.47 5.12 -2.83
N ALA A 18 11.35 5.15 -1.82
CA ALA A 18 11.30 4.22 -0.69
C ALA A 18 10.02 4.40 0.14
N ALA A 19 9.55 5.64 0.34
CA ALA A 19 8.30 5.93 1.03
C ALA A 19 7.08 5.47 0.22
N MET A 20 7.04 5.73 -1.08
CA MET A 20 5.98 5.26 -1.99
C MET A 20 5.93 3.73 -2.03
N PHE A 21 7.08 3.06 -2.08
CA PHE A 21 7.14 1.60 -2.02
C PHE A 21 6.56 1.06 -0.71
N LEU A 22 6.87 1.69 0.43
CA LEU A 22 6.28 1.30 1.71
C LEU A 22 4.76 1.47 1.69
N GLU A 23 4.26 2.60 1.22
CA GLU A 23 2.83 2.90 1.13
C GLU A 23 2.10 1.85 0.27
N ASP A 24 2.66 1.51 -0.89
CA ASP A 24 2.15 0.46 -1.77
C ASP A 24 2.11 -0.90 -1.04
N GLN A 25 3.20 -1.31 -0.42
CA GLN A 25 3.27 -2.58 0.31
C GLN A 25 2.30 -2.63 1.49
N LEU A 26 2.13 -1.53 2.22
CA LEU A 26 1.16 -1.44 3.31
C LEU A 26 -0.29 -1.50 2.80
N SER A 27 -0.58 -1.00 1.60
CA SER A 27 -1.90 -1.11 0.98
C SER A 27 -2.31 -2.56 0.70
N HIS A 28 -1.34 -3.42 0.40
CA HIS A 28 -1.56 -4.85 0.18
C HIS A 28 -1.76 -5.64 1.47
N VAL A 29 -1.37 -5.10 2.63
CA VAL A 29 -1.64 -5.73 3.93
C VAL A 29 -3.11 -5.54 4.30
N ARG A 30 -3.90 -6.60 4.10
CA ARG A 30 -5.35 -6.60 4.34
C ARG A 30 -5.63 -6.69 5.84
N ALA A 31 -6.12 -5.62 6.42
CA ALA A 31 -6.43 -5.51 7.85
C ALA A 31 -7.87 -5.93 8.23
N GLY A 32 -8.55 -6.71 7.37
CA GLY A 32 -9.95 -7.10 7.61
C GLY A 32 -10.97 -6.04 7.18
N ARG A 33 -10.54 -4.97 6.49
CA ARG A 33 -11.46 -3.99 5.87
C ARG A 33 -11.96 -4.47 4.52
N ALA A 34 -13.22 -4.14 4.24
CA ALA A 34 -13.83 -4.33 2.94
C ALA A 34 -13.10 -3.47 1.89
N ASN A 35 -12.52 -4.13 0.89
CA ASN A 35 -11.88 -3.48 -0.24
C ASN A 35 -12.47 -4.06 -1.52
N VAL A 36 -12.99 -3.19 -2.39
CA VAL A 36 -13.56 -3.59 -3.68
C VAL A 36 -12.53 -4.33 -4.55
N ALA A 37 -11.24 -4.02 -4.40
CA ALA A 37 -10.15 -4.69 -5.11
C ALA A 37 -10.05 -6.22 -4.83
N ILE A 38 -10.71 -6.73 -3.80
CA ILE A 38 -10.83 -8.18 -3.57
C ILE A 38 -11.59 -8.87 -4.71
N LEU A 39 -12.49 -8.14 -5.35
CA LEU A 39 -13.33 -8.63 -6.44
C LEU A 39 -12.73 -8.40 -7.83
N ASP A 40 -11.58 -7.71 -7.90
CA ASP A 40 -10.86 -7.51 -9.15
C ASP A 40 -10.39 -8.86 -9.70
N GLY A 41 -10.67 -9.09 -10.98
CA GLY A 41 -10.37 -10.36 -11.64
C GLY A 41 -11.48 -11.39 -11.62
N ILE A 42 -12.57 -11.20 -10.84
CA ILE A 42 -13.75 -12.06 -10.91
C ILE A 42 -14.47 -11.83 -12.23
N LYS A 43 -14.62 -12.92 -12.98
CA LYS A 43 -15.35 -12.94 -14.26
C LYS A 43 -16.68 -13.68 -14.08
N VAL A 44 -17.75 -12.99 -14.39
CA VAL A 44 -19.13 -13.52 -14.32
C VAL A 44 -19.54 -14.01 -15.71
N ASN A 45 -20.23 -15.12 -15.76
CA ASN A 45 -20.84 -15.58 -17.01
C ASN A 45 -22.13 -14.80 -17.25
N SER A 46 -22.11 -13.88 -18.20
CA SER A 46 -23.27 -13.10 -18.59
C SER A 46 -23.60 -13.40 -20.06
N TYR A 47 -24.79 -13.96 -20.31
CA TYR A 47 -25.25 -14.34 -21.65
C TYR A 47 -24.24 -15.18 -22.46
N GLY A 48 -23.56 -16.12 -21.78
CA GLY A 48 -22.58 -17.03 -22.40
C GLY A 48 -21.18 -16.46 -22.59
N MET A 49 -20.92 -15.22 -22.17
CA MET A 49 -19.60 -14.59 -22.20
C MET A 49 -19.10 -14.31 -20.79
N LYS A 50 -17.79 -14.48 -20.58
CA LYS A 50 -17.13 -14.12 -19.33
C LYS A 50 -16.79 -12.62 -19.33
N VAL A 51 -17.50 -11.85 -18.52
CA VAL A 51 -17.31 -10.40 -18.36
C VAL A 51 -16.84 -10.07 -16.95
N PRO A 52 -16.04 -9.02 -16.74
CA PRO A 52 -15.67 -8.55 -15.41
C PRO A 52 -16.89 -8.17 -14.57
N LEU A 53 -16.82 -8.40 -13.25
CA LEU A 53 -17.92 -8.13 -12.32
C LEU A 53 -18.41 -6.67 -12.38
N ASN A 54 -17.49 -5.72 -12.53
CA ASN A 54 -17.78 -4.28 -12.62
C ASN A 54 -18.59 -3.88 -13.88
N GLN A 55 -18.72 -4.76 -14.85
CA GLN A 55 -19.53 -4.55 -16.06
C GLN A 55 -20.95 -5.11 -15.96
N VAL A 56 -21.29 -5.81 -14.88
CA VAL A 56 -22.61 -6.42 -14.67
C VAL A 56 -23.25 -6.02 -13.34
N ALA A 57 -22.48 -5.39 -12.45
CA ALA A 57 -22.95 -4.97 -11.15
C ALA A 57 -22.22 -3.71 -10.64
N THR A 58 -22.92 -2.96 -9.78
CA THR A 58 -22.32 -1.87 -9.01
C THR A 58 -21.81 -2.45 -7.69
N VAL A 59 -20.51 -2.21 -7.38
CA VAL A 59 -19.87 -2.66 -6.15
C VAL A 59 -19.67 -1.46 -5.23
N THR A 60 -20.13 -1.56 -3.99
CA THR A 60 -20.01 -0.51 -2.97
C THR A 60 -19.58 -1.12 -1.63
N THR A 61 -19.05 -0.30 -0.75
CA THR A 61 -18.70 -0.68 0.63
C THR A 61 -19.55 0.16 1.58
N PRO A 62 -20.77 -0.31 1.93
CA PRO A 62 -21.66 0.43 2.82
C PRO A 62 -21.11 0.61 4.23
N ASP A 63 -20.27 -0.29 4.68
CA ASP A 63 -19.55 -0.22 5.95
C ASP A 63 -18.11 -0.78 5.83
N ALA A 64 -17.35 -0.67 6.92
CA ALA A 64 -15.91 -1.03 6.92
C ALA A 64 -15.65 -2.52 6.65
N ARG A 65 -16.65 -3.39 6.70
CA ARG A 65 -16.50 -4.85 6.59
C ARG A 65 -17.45 -5.53 5.64
N THR A 66 -18.33 -4.79 4.99
CA THR A 66 -19.31 -5.33 4.07
C THR A 66 -19.06 -4.79 2.67
N ILE A 67 -19.01 -5.67 1.71
CA ILE A 67 -19.08 -5.31 0.30
C ILE A 67 -20.49 -5.62 -0.18
N ALA A 68 -21.15 -4.65 -0.78
CA ALA A 68 -22.45 -4.81 -1.39
C ALA A 68 -22.31 -4.79 -2.92
N ILE A 69 -22.80 -5.83 -3.56
CA ILE A 69 -22.81 -5.99 -5.01
C ILE A 69 -24.25 -5.92 -5.46
N LYS A 70 -24.59 -4.87 -6.20
CA LYS A 70 -25.93 -4.66 -6.76
C LYS A 70 -25.89 -4.95 -8.26
N PRO A 71 -26.42 -6.08 -8.72
CA PRO A 71 -26.51 -6.41 -10.14
C PRO A 71 -27.41 -5.44 -10.89
N TRP A 72 -27.08 -5.12 -12.11
CA TRP A 72 -27.96 -4.33 -12.98
C TRP A 72 -29.15 -5.15 -13.48
N ASP A 73 -28.92 -6.47 -13.69
CA ASP A 73 -29.98 -7.43 -13.99
C ASP A 73 -30.16 -8.42 -12.83
N LYS A 74 -31.35 -8.51 -12.27
CA LYS A 74 -31.67 -9.46 -11.19
C LYS A 74 -31.44 -10.93 -11.56
N LYS A 75 -31.49 -11.26 -12.86
CA LYS A 75 -31.21 -12.62 -13.34
C LYS A 75 -29.75 -13.02 -13.19
N ALA A 76 -28.84 -12.05 -13.21
CA ALA A 76 -27.41 -12.27 -13.05
C ALA A 76 -26.96 -12.59 -11.61
N ILE A 77 -27.86 -12.45 -10.61
CA ILE A 77 -27.51 -12.66 -9.18
C ILE A 77 -26.87 -14.04 -8.97
N ARG A 78 -27.48 -15.08 -9.49
CA ARG A 78 -26.99 -16.47 -9.32
C ARG A 78 -25.64 -16.70 -9.97
N ASP A 79 -25.42 -16.11 -11.15
CA ASP A 79 -24.17 -16.23 -11.88
C ASP A 79 -23.05 -15.46 -11.19
N ILE A 80 -23.36 -14.31 -10.60
CA ILE A 80 -22.43 -13.52 -9.80
C ILE A 80 -22.07 -14.26 -8.50
N GLU A 81 -23.07 -14.79 -7.79
CA GLU A 81 -22.88 -15.57 -6.57
C GLU A 81 -21.99 -16.79 -6.80
N LYS A 82 -22.27 -17.52 -7.88
CA LYS A 82 -21.46 -18.68 -8.29
C LYS A 82 -20.03 -18.27 -8.63
N ALA A 83 -19.86 -17.19 -9.40
CA ALA A 83 -18.52 -16.69 -9.75
C ALA A 83 -17.70 -16.26 -8.52
N ILE A 84 -18.35 -15.73 -7.49
CA ILE A 84 -17.70 -15.38 -6.21
C ILE A 84 -17.33 -16.65 -5.44
N MET A 85 -18.22 -17.64 -5.37
CA MET A 85 -17.93 -18.91 -4.69
C MET A 85 -16.81 -19.69 -5.37
N ASP A 86 -16.74 -19.67 -6.70
CA ASP A 86 -15.70 -20.33 -7.49
C ASP A 86 -14.36 -19.57 -7.48
N SER A 87 -14.33 -18.37 -6.88
CA SER A 87 -13.13 -17.53 -6.78
C SER A 87 -12.35 -17.78 -5.48
N ASP A 88 -11.07 -17.38 -5.49
CA ASP A 88 -10.18 -17.49 -4.32
C ASP A 88 -10.47 -16.46 -3.20
N VAL A 89 -11.60 -15.74 -3.27
CA VAL A 89 -11.98 -14.73 -2.27
C VAL A 89 -12.24 -15.36 -0.90
N GLY A 90 -12.74 -16.61 -0.87
CA GLY A 90 -12.93 -17.38 0.36
C GLY A 90 -14.02 -16.84 1.31
N ILE A 91 -14.92 -15.99 0.80
CA ILE A 91 -16.02 -15.40 1.56
C ILE A 91 -17.34 -15.89 0.96
N THR A 92 -18.21 -16.44 1.80
CA THR A 92 -19.53 -16.88 1.37
C THR A 92 -20.42 -15.66 1.10
N PRO A 93 -20.97 -15.52 -0.12
CA PRO A 93 -21.92 -14.46 -0.42
C PRO A 93 -23.28 -14.71 0.28
N ASP A 94 -23.88 -13.66 0.79
CA ASP A 94 -25.26 -13.63 1.27
C ASP A 94 -26.10 -12.76 0.32
N ASN A 95 -27.21 -13.29 -0.20
CA ASN A 95 -28.06 -12.55 -1.11
C ASN A 95 -29.50 -12.44 -0.59
N ASN A 96 -30.10 -11.26 -0.73
CA ASN A 96 -31.48 -10.98 -0.40
C ASN A 96 -32.41 -10.92 -1.64
N GLY A 97 -31.95 -11.39 -2.81
CA GLY A 97 -32.68 -11.32 -4.06
C GLY A 97 -32.51 -10.01 -4.86
N GLU A 98 -31.85 -9.00 -4.28
CA GLU A 98 -31.56 -7.71 -4.94
C GLU A 98 -30.10 -7.30 -4.85
N VAL A 99 -29.46 -7.61 -3.73
CA VAL A 99 -28.07 -7.24 -3.43
C VAL A 99 -27.36 -8.45 -2.85
N ILE A 100 -26.15 -8.71 -3.33
CA ILE A 100 -25.25 -9.70 -2.75
C ILE A 100 -24.36 -8.98 -1.75
N ARG A 101 -24.26 -9.51 -0.53
CA ARG A 101 -23.41 -8.98 0.54
C ARG A 101 -22.30 -9.95 0.84
N LEU A 102 -21.08 -9.42 0.93
CA LEU A 102 -19.90 -10.14 1.36
C LEU A 102 -19.47 -9.57 2.71
N ALA A 103 -19.66 -10.35 3.78
CA ALA A 103 -19.22 -9.98 5.13
C ALA A 103 -17.78 -10.47 5.33
N ILE A 104 -16.85 -9.53 5.50
CA ILE A 104 -15.46 -9.86 5.79
C ILE A 104 -15.33 -10.21 7.27
N PRO A 105 -14.84 -11.43 7.62
CA PRO A 105 -14.70 -11.83 9.01
C PRO A 105 -13.69 -10.96 9.74
N GLN A 106 -13.93 -10.71 11.02
CA GLN A 106 -12.97 -9.99 11.86
C GLN A 106 -11.69 -10.81 12.02
N PRO A 107 -10.52 -10.19 11.85
CA PRO A 107 -9.28 -10.86 12.17
C PRO A 107 -9.20 -11.11 13.68
N THR A 108 -8.71 -12.27 14.07
CA THR A 108 -8.42 -12.59 15.47
C THR A 108 -7.31 -11.68 16.01
N GLU A 109 -7.20 -11.53 17.33
CA GLU A 109 -6.08 -10.75 17.93
C GLU A 109 -4.71 -11.29 17.51
N GLU A 110 -4.59 -12.60 17.42
CA GLU A 110 -3.35 -13.23 16.94
C GLU A 110 -3.03 -12.80 15.51
N ARG A 111 -4.02 -12.81 14.63
CA ARG A 111 -3.86 -12.36 13.24
C ARG A 111 -3.52 -10.87 13.15
N ARG A 112 -4.09 -10.03 13.98
CA ARG A 112 -3.74 -8.60 14.06
C ARG A 112 -2.28 -8.41 14.46
N ARG A 113 -1.80 -9.19 15.44
CA ARG A 113 -0.38 -9.15 15.87
C ARG A 113 0.56 -9.62 14.77
N GLU A 114 0.19 -10.66 14.01
CA GLU A 114 0.97 -11.11 12.86
C GLU A 114 1.05 -10.04 11.77
N LEU A 115 -0.09 -9.42 11.42
CA LEU A 115 -0.15 -8.33 10.45
C LEU A 115 0.69 -7.14 10.87
N THR A 116 0.65 -6.75 12.15
CA THR A 116 1.49 -5.68 12.70
C THR A 116 2.98 -6.03 12.60
N LYS A 117 3.37 -7.28 12.91
CA LYS A 117 4.76 -7.73 12.72
C LYS A 117 5.18 -7.69 11.25
N GLN A 118 4.28 -8.05 10.34
CA GLN A 118 4.52 -7.99 8.90
C GLN A 118 4.73 -6.53 8.45
N CYS A 119 3.87 -5.60 8.87
CA CYS A 119 4.02 -4.17 8.58
C CYS A 119 5.36 -3.63 9.08
N ASN A 120 5.75 -3.95 10.30
CA ASN A 120 7.02 -3.53 10.87
C ASN A 120 8.23 -4.06 10.08
N LYS A 121 8.18 -5.32 9.61
CA LYS A 121 9.24 -5.88 8.75
C LYS A 121 9.38 -5.14 7.41
N ILE A 122 8.25 -4.79 6.79
CA ILE A 122 8.23 -4.03 5.53
C ILE A 122 8.80 -2.63 5.78
N ALA A 123 8.41 -2.01 6.88
CA ALA A 123 8.86 -0.70 7.29
C ALA A 123 10.37 -0.63 7.57
N GLU A 124 10.91 -1.63 8.25
CA GLU A 124 12.37 -1.68 8.48
C GLU A 124 13.15 -1.79 7.17
N LYS A 125 12.64 -2.50 6.16
CA LYS A 125 13.26 -2.54 4.83
C LYS A 125 13.30 -1.14 4.19
N ALA A 126 12.19 -0.40 4.26
CA ALA A 126 12.14 0.97 3.72
C ALA A 126 13.09 1.92 4.48
N LYS A 127 13.17 1.79 5.81
CA LYS A 127 14.13 2.56 6.62
C LYS A 127 15.58 2.25 6.29
N VAL A 128 15.89 0.97 6.05
CA VAL A 128 17.24 0.56 5.61
C VAL A 128 17.56 1.21 4.28
N GLU A 129 16.61 1.24 3.34
CA GLU A 129 16.82 1.88 2.03
C GLU A 129 17.10 3.39 2.19
N VAL A 130 16.33 4.11 3.01
CA VAL A 130 16.58 5.53 3.31
C VAL A 130 17.97 5.74 3.93
N ARG A 131 18.42 4.84 4.83
CA ARG A 131 19.78 4.90 5.40
C ARG A 131 20.86 4.63 4.35
N ASN A 132 20.63 3.69 3.42
CA ASN A 132 21.54 3.39 2.32
C ASN A 132 21.70 4.59 1.39
N VAL A 133 20.58 5.20 0.98
CA VAL A 133 20.61 6.43 0.16
C VAL A 133 21.44 7.51 0.83
N ARG A 134 21.23 7.76 2.14
CA ARG A 134 22.05 8.72 2.88
C ARG A 134 23.52 8.36 2.86
N GLY A 135 23.86 7.08 3.04
CA GLY A 135 25.24 6.57 2.97
C GLY A 135 25.88 6.83 1.62
N ASP A 136 25.20 6.43 0.54
CA ASP A 136 25.68 6.59 -0.84
C ASP A 136 25.95 8.06 -1.18
N ILE A 137 25.02 8.95 -0.82
CA ILE A 137 25.15 10.39 -1.09
C ILE A 137 26.27 11.02 -0.25
N LYS A 138 26.42 10.62 1.01
CA LYS A 138 27.51 11.06 1.86
C LYS A 138 28.88 10.65 1.27
N ASP A 139 29.00 9.43 0.80
CA ASP A 139 30.23 8.94 0.18
C ASP A 139 30.53 9.65 -1.15
N LYS A 140 29.48 10.02 -1.91
CA LYS A 140 29.58 10.83 -3.12
C LYS A 140 30.11 12.22 -2.79
N LEU A 141 29.52 12.92 -1.82
CA LEU A 141 29.96 14.26 -1.38
C LEU A 141 31.41 14.26 -0.94
N LYS A 142 31.87 13.23 -0.21
CA LYS A 142 33.28 13.08 0.18
C LYS A 142 34.23 12.87 -1.01
N LYS A 143 33.78 12.21 -2.06
CA LYS A 143 34.57 12.11 -3.32
C LYS A 143 34.64 13.47 -4.02
N ASP A 144 33.55 14.20 -4.03
CA ASP A 144 33.45 15.51 -4.65
C ASP A 144 34.40 16.55 -4.01
N ILE A 145 34.73 16.42 -2.71
CA ILE A 145 35.79 17.23 -2.06
C ILE A 145 37.15 16.99 -2.73
N LYS A 146 37.48 15.73 -3.03
CA LYS A 146 38.75 15.38 -3.68
C LYS A 146 38.86 15.97 -5.10
N ASP A 147 37.68 16.20 -5.69
CA ASP A 147 37.54 16.79 -7.03
C ASP A 147 37.38 18.33 -7.01
N GLY A 148 37.57 18.95 -5.84
CA GLY A 148 37.63 20.43 -5.68
C GLY A 148 36.39 21.08 -5.06
N LEU A 149 35.48 20.33 -4.48
CA LEU A 149 34.38 20.90 -3.68
C LEU A 149 34.92 21.51 -2.38
N SER A 150 34.42 22.66 -1.96
CA SER A 150 34.76 23.28 -0.68
C SER A 150 34.23 22.46 0.49
N GLU A 151 35.04 22.29 1.55
CA GLU A 151 34.63 21.59 2.77
C GLU A 151 33.43 22.25 3.49
N ASP A 152 33.27 23.57 3.39
CA ASP A 152 32.13 24.27 3.96
C ASP A 152 30.83 23.93 3.21
N ILE A 153 30.90 23.85 1.88
CA ILE A 153 29.75 23.44 1.06
C ILE A 153 29.37 21.97 1.30
N GLU A 154 30.35 21.11 1.50
CA GLU A 154 30.10 19.70 1.84
C GLU A 154 29.40 19.57 3.20
N LYS A 155 29.88 20.31 4.23
CA LYS A 155 29.25 20.33 5.56
C LYS A 155 27.78 20.78 5.52
N ASP A 156 27.50 21.83 4.75
CA ASP A 156 26.14 22.32 4.58
C ASP A 156 25.27 21.26 3.86
N ALA A 157 25.81 20.61 2.85
CA ALA A 157 25.16 19.52 2.11
C ALA A 157 24.90 18.29 3.03
N GLU A 158 25.86 17.90 3.88
CA GLU A 158 25.66 16.84 4.87
C GLU A 158 24.55 17.18 5.86
N ASN A 159 24.46 18.42 6.32
CA ASN A 159 23.39 18.89 7.22
C ASN A 159 22.01 18.82 6.54
N ASP A 160 21.93 19.25 5.28
CA ASP A 160 20.67 19.18 4.53
C ASP A 160 20.29 17.74 4.21
N LEU A 161 21.23 16.89 3.86
CA LEU A 161 21.02 15.46 3.71
C LEU A 161 20.51 14.79 5.00
N GLN A 162 21.04 15.21 6.17
CA GLN A 162 20.57 14.71 7.46
C GLN A 162 19.12 15.15 7.73
N LYS A 163 18.77 16.40 7.43
CA LYS A 163 17.38 16.88 7.55
C LYS A 163 16.43 16.10 6.64
N LEU A 164 16.83 15.83 5.41
CA LEU A 164 16.06 14.98 4.48
C LEU A 164 15.86 13.58 5.05
N HIS A 165 16.93 12.94 5.51
CA HIS A 165 16.85 11.63 6.13
C HIS A 165 15.85 11.61 7.29
N ASP A 166 15.93 12.57 8.20
CA ASP A 166 15.06 12.63 9.39
C ASP A 166 13.59 12.89 8.99
N LYS A 167 13.37 13.74 7.98
CA LYS A 167 12.04 13.98 7.40
C LYS A 167 11.43 12.68 6.85
N PHE A 168 12.20 11.89 6.11
CA PHE A 168 11.70 10.64 5.53
C PHE A 168 11.52 9.54 6.56
N ILE A 169 12.41 9.40 7.54
CA ILE A 169 12.22 8.47 8.65
C ILE A 169 10.92 8.79 9.41
N ALA A 170 10.67 10.06 9.72
CA ALA A 170 9.42 10.48 10.38
C ALA A 170 8.17 10.19 9.50
N LYS A 171 8.27 10.38 8.17
CA LYS A 171 7.21 10.03 7.23
C LYS A 171 6.91 8.53 7.25
N LEU A 172 7.94 7.69 7.21
CA LEU A 172 7.80 6.24 7.29
C LEU A 172 7.18 5.80 8.63
N ASP A 173 7.64 6.37 9.76
CA ASP A 173 7.09 6.07 11.08
C ASP A 173 5.60 6.40 11.17
N LYS A 174 5.19 7.53 10.62
CA LYS A 174 3.79 7.94 10.57
C LYS A 174 2.93 6.97 9.77
N LEU A 175 3.40 6.54 8.58
CA LEU A 175 2.69 5.55 7.76
C LEU A 175 2.47 4.22 8.49
N ILE A 176 3.48 3.77 9.26
CA ILE A 176 3.38 2.54 10.04
C ILE A 176 2.41 2.71 11.20
N GLU A 177 2.48 3.83 11.91
CA GLU A 177 1.60 4.12 13.04
C GLU A 177 0.13 4.16 12.59
N GLU A 178 -0.16 4.85 11.48
CA GLU A 178 -1.50 4.91 10.89
C GLU A 178 -2.00 3.52 10.50
N LYS A 179 -1.14 2.71 9.85
CA LYS A 179 -1.51 1.34 9.45
C LYS A 179 -1.71 0.40 10.64
N THR A 180 -0.84 0.50 11.65
CA THR A 180 -0.98 -0.30 12.88
C THR A 180 -2.27 0.06 13.61
N LYS A 181 -2.59 1.34 13.71
CA LYS A 181 -3.85 1.81 14.30
C LYS A 181 -5.06 1.31 13.50
N GLU A 182 -4.98 1.32 12.19
CA GLU A 182 -6.02 0.75 11.32
C GLU A 182 -6.23 -0.74 11.63
N ILE A 183 -5.16 -1.55 11.69
CA ILE A 183 -5.21 -2.99 11.98
C ILE A 183 -5.83 -3.27 13.36
N MET A 184 -5.52 -2.43 14.35
CA MET A 184 -5.99 -2.63 15.73
C MET A 184 -7.42 -2.14 15.96
N THR A 185 -7.95 -1.24 15.12
CA THR A 185 -9.27 -0.62 15.31
C THR A 185 -10.40 -1.35 14.56
N VAL A 186 -10.09 -2.26 13.65
CA VAL A 186 -11.09 -3.00 12.81
C VAL A 186 -11.73 -4.20 13.54
#